data_0abe41298d068ee0da8103c60c12c92f
#
_entry.id   0abe41298d068ee0da8103c60c12c92f
#
_cell.length_a   1.000
_cell.length_b   1.000
_cell.length_c   1.000
_cell.angle_alpha   90.00
_cell.angle_beta   90.00
_cell.angle_gamma   90.00
#
_symmetry.space_group_name_H-M   'P 1'
#
loop_
_entity.id
_entity.type
_entity.pdbx_description
1 polymer ?
#
loop_
_entity_poly.entity_id
_entity_poly.type
_entity_poly.pdbx_seq_one_letter_code
_entity_poly.pdbx_strand_id
1 'polypeptide(L)'
;LRRMLTRLLQHCVREVALDGEEGSDVERLFSFVEAFCAHLPEDARPVLDGAYRAFVWRTLLHDARVHVGVAVRKGTSCGQQRSSILAKGREASSAPTPIESGALEALVEAHGDALRVYVDAELVRRTLTGTEAPFASAAAYVALQHVYRARERGVTVVDLGARTHYDPKTVYYLVKLLLERELVAKFTARETGEVSNYVVG
;
A
#
# COMPACT_ATOMS: atom_id res chain seq x y z
N LEU A 1 0.19 10.65 -27.00
CA LEU A 1 -0.48 9.50 -26.38
C LEU A 1 0.52 8.55 -25.69
N ARG A 2 1.53 8.02 -26.40
CA ARG A 2 2.50 7.04 -25.86
C ARG A 2 3.22 7.54 -24.59
N ARG A 3 3.72 8.79 -24.59
CA ARG A 3 4.39 9.40 -23.41
C ARG A 3 3.46 9.56 -22.22
N MET A 4 2.20 9.90 -22.45
CA MET A 4 1.19 10.01 -21.40
C MET A 4 0.91 8.65 -20.76
N LEU A 5 0.71 7.61 -21.57
CA LEU A 5 0.50 6.25 -21.08
C LEU A 5 1.68 5.76 -20.23
N THR A 6 2.92 5.97 -20.70
CA THR A 6 4.11 5.61 -19.92
C THR A 6 4.12 6.30 -18.54
N ARG A 7 3.79 7.59 -18.50
CA ARG A 7 3.72 8.35 -17.23
C ARG A 7 2.60 7.84 -16.31
N LEU A 8 1.43 7.50 -16.87
CA LEU A 8 0.33 6.90 -16.12
C LEU A 8 0.76 5.57 -15.50
N LEU A 9 1.36 4.68 -16.29
CA LEU A 9 1.81 3.38 -15.78
C LEU A 9 2.88 3.52 -14.69
N GLN A 10 3.85 4.40 -14.88
CA GLN A 10 4.85 4.71 -13.87
C GLN A 10 4.22 5.26 -12.58
N HIS A 11 3.21 6.13 -12.70
CA HIS A 11 2.46 6.63 -11.56
C HIS A 11 1.75 5.47 -10.84
N CYS A 12 0.99 4.63 -11.55
CA CYS A 12 0.30 3.49 -10.95
C CYS A 12 1.27 2.52 -10.24
N VAL A 13 2.38 2.17 -10.88
CA VAL A 13 3.41 1.30 -10.28
C VAL A 13 3.97 1.91 -9.00
N ARG A 14 4.26 3.21 -9.00
CA ARG A 14 4.72 3.92 -7.80
C ARG A 14 3.67 3.93 -6.69
N GLU A 15 2.42 4.24 -7.03
CA GLU A 15 1.34 4.27 -6.04
C GLU A 15 1.06 2.88 -5.44
N VAL A 16 1.11 1.81 -6.24
CA VAL A 16 1.02 0.44 -5.75
C VAL A 16 2.20 0.11 -4.83
N ALA A 17 3.43 0.54 -5.17
CA ALA A 17 4.59 0.35 -4.30
C ALA A 17 4.45 1.09 -2.96
N LEU A 18 3.87 2.30 -2.96
CA LEU A 18 3.58 3.06 -1.73
C LEU A 18 2.50 2.39 -0.85
N ASP A 19 1.67 1.52 -1.40
CA ASP A 19 0.71 0.73 -0.63
C ASP A 19 1.38 -0.44 0.13
N GLY A 20 2.66 -0.67 -0.10
CA GLY A 20 3.43 -1.69 0.58
C GLY A 20 3.26 -3.08 -0.03
N GLU A 21 3.73 -4.09 0.70
CA GLU A 21 3.74 -5.48 0.24
C GLU A 21 2.33 -6.11 0.12
N GLU A 22 1.32 -5.55 0.79
CA GLU A 22 -0.07 -5.96 0.66
C GLU A 22 -0.66 -5.63 -0.72
N GLY A 23 -0.08 -4.67 -1.41
CA GLY A 23 -0.57 -4.16 -2.68
C GLY A 23 -1.89 -3.39 -2.56
N SER A 24 -2.48 -3.10 -3.69
CA SER A 24 -3.71 -2.33 -3.83
C SER A 24 -4.85 -3.24 -4.31
N ASP A 25 -6.07 -3.02 -3.83
CA ASP A 25 -7.26 -3.58 -4.47
C ASP A 25 -7.54 -2.87 -5.81
N VAL A 26 -8.45 -3.42 -6.58
CA VAL A 26 -8.77 -2.94 -7.93
C VAL A 26 -9.33 -1.51 -7.91
N GLU A 27 -10.21 -1.21 -6.96
CA GLU A 27 -10.80 0.14 -6.87
C GLU A 27 -9.75 1.19 -6.52
N ARG A 28 -8.87 0.86 -5.59
CA ARG A 28 -7.76 1.72 -5.23
C ARG A 28 -6.77 1.92 -6.38
N LEU A 29 -6.48 0.89 -7.16
CA LEU A 29 -5.69 1.04 -8.38
C LEU A 29 -6.33 2.04 -9.34
N PHE A 30 -7.64 1.92 -9.59
CA PHE A 30 -8.32 2.85 -10.50
C PHE A 30 -8.48 4.25 -9.92
N SER A 31 -8.52 4.42 -8.59
CA SER A 31 -8.46 5.75 -7.99
C SER A 31 -7.12 6.46 -8.30
N PHE A 32 -6.00 5.73 -8.43
CA PHE A 32 -4.73 6.31 -8.88
C PHE A 32 -4.77 6.74 -10.34
N VAL A 33 -5.43 5.95 -11.20
CA VAL A 33 -5.65 6.30 -12.61
C VAL A 33 -6.49 7.58 -12.71
N GLU A 34 -7.58 7.67 -11.95
CA GLU A 34 -8.46 8.83 -11.88
C GLU A 34 -7.72 10.08 -11.39
N ALA A 35 -6.96 9.95 -10.30
CA ALA A 35 -6.15 11.04 -9.77
C ALA A 35 -5.12 11.55 -10.79
N PHE A 36 -4.44 10.65 -11.50
CA PHE A 36 -3.53 11.04 -12.58
C PHE A 36 -4.25 11.78 -13.71
N CYS A 37 -5.38 11.24 -14.17
CA CYS A 37 -6.15 11.83 -15.25
C CYS A 37 -6.75 13.21 -14.87
N ALA A 38 -7.10 13.42 -13.61
CA ALA A 38 -7.60 14.70 -13.13
C ALA A 38 -6.59 15.86 -13.29
N HIS A 39 -5.29 15.55 -13.31
CA HIS A 39 -4.23 16.55 -13.54
C HIS A 39 -3.93 16.82 -15.03
N LEU A 40 -4.58 16.09 -15.95
CA LEU A 40 -4.44 16.34 -17.38
C LEU A 40 -5.33 17.52 -17.84
N PRO A 41 -4.94 18.23 -18.88
CA PRO A 41 -5.83 19.17 -19.57
C PRO A 41 -7.13 18.49 -19.98
N GLU A 42 -8.24 19.21 -19.96
CA GLU A 42 -9.58 18.66 -20.18
C GLU A 42 -9.73 17.95 -21.53
N ASP A 43 -9.14 18.51 -22.57
CA ASP A 43 -9.09 17.95 -23.93
C ASP A 43 -8.23 16.68 -24.06
N ALA A 44 -7.35 16.42 -23.10
CA ALA A 44 -6.47 15.25 -23.07
C ALA A 44 -6.95 14.16 -22.10
N ARG A 45 -8.04 14.40 -21.36
CA ARG A 45 -8.57 13.42 -20.39
C ARG A 45 -9.26 12.27 -21.11
N PRO A 46 -8.86 11.02 -20.85
CA PRO A 46 -9.57 9.87 -21.39
C PRO A 46 -10.94 9.69 -20.69
N VAL A 47 -11.87 9.08 -21.39
CA VAL A 47 -13.10 8.60 -20.76
C VAL A 47 -12.74 7.33 -19.97
N LEU A 48 -13.00 7.36 -18.66
CA LEU A 48 -12.65 6.26 -17.74
C LEU A 48 -13.76 5.20 -17.72
N ASP A 49 -14.10 4.68 -18.88
CA ASP A 49 -15.06 3.58 -19.04
C ASP A 49 -14.42 2.19 -18.80
N GLY A 50 -15.25 1.15 -18.88
CA GLY A 50 -14.78 -0.24 -18.71
C GLY A 50 -13.71 -0.65 -19.72
N ALA A 51 -13.81 -0.18 -20.97
CA ALA A 51 -12.84 -0.48 -22.02
C ALA A 51 -11.48 0.15 -21.70
N TYR A 52 -11.47 1.39 -21.21
CA TYR A 52 -10.24 2.05 -20.79
C TYR A 52 -9.63 1.38 -19.55
N ARG A 53 -10.45 1.00 -18.56
CA ARG A 53 -9.99 0.25 -17.39
C ARG A 53 -9.35 -1.08 -17.79
N ALA A 54 -9.99 -1.85 -18.65
CA ALA A 54 -9.44 -3.12 -19.17
C ALA A 54 -8.13 -2.90 -19.95
N PHE A 55 -8.04 -1.82 -20.73
CA PHE A 55 -6.81 -1.44 -21.44
C PHE A 55 -5.66 -1.10 -20.49
N VAL A 56 -5.91 -0.26 -19.46
CA VAL A 56 -4.89 0.11 -18.46
C VAL A 56 -4.46 -1.12 -17.68
N TRP A 57 -5.39 -1.95 -17.23
CA TRP A 57 -5.13 -3.20 -16.54
C TRP A 57 -4.19 -4.10 -17.33
N ARG A 58 -4.56 -4.44 -18.55
CA ARG A 58 -3.74 -5.28 -19.42
C ARG A 58 -2.35 -4.70 -19.67
N THR A 59 -2.28 -3.38 -19.89
CA THR A 59 -1.00 -2.71 -20.14
C THR A 59 -0.11 -2.69 -18.90
N LEU A 60 -0.71 -2.51 -17.71
CA LEU A 60 0.01 -2.54 -16.45
C LEU A 60 0.63 -3.92 -16.18
N LEU A 61 -0.10 -5.00 -16.47
CA LEU A 61 0.37 -6.38 -16.30
C LEU A 61 1.46 -6.81 -17.30
N HIS A 62 1.78 -5.99 -18.30
CA HIS A 62 2.97 -6.20 -19.14
C HIS A 62 4.28 -5.72 -18.48
N ASP A 63 4.20 -4.96 -17.39
CA ASP A 63 5.37 -4.60 -16.59
C ASP A 63 5.74 -5.82 -15.72
N ALA A 64 6.94 -6.36 -15.92
CA ALA A 64 7.40 -7.56 -15.22
C ALA A 64 7.48 -7.40 -13.69
N ARG A 65 7.44 -6.16 -13.20
CA ARG A 65 7.46 -5.84 -11.77
C ARG A 65 6.07 -5.84 -11.12
N VAL A 66 5.01 -5.95 -11.94
CA VAL A 66 3.61 -5.90 -11.48
C VAL A 66 3.03 -7.30 -11.48
N HIS A 67 2.44 -7.67 -10.38
CA HIS A 67 1.88 -8.98 -10.15
C HIS A 67 0.42 -8.89 -9.69
N VAL A 68 -0.30 -9.98 -9.85
CA VAL A 68 -1.68 -10.13 -9.37
C VAL A 68 -1.72 -11.25 -8.33
N GLY A 69 -2.51 -11.07 -7.31
CA GLY A 69 -2.68 -12.06 -6.26
C GLY A 69 -3.97 -11.89 -5.48
N VAL A 70 -4.18 -12.77 -4.54
CA VAL A 70 -5.33 -12.73 -3.63
C VAL A 70 -4.86 -12.43 -2.23
N ALA A 71 -5.51 -11.46 -1.59
CA ALA A 71 -5.20 -11.10 -0.20
C ALA A 71 -5.33 -12.31 0.72
N VAL A 72 -4.31 -12.54 1.52
CA VAL A 72 -4.35 -13.58 2.55
C VAL A 72 -5.33 -13.14 3.64
N ARG A 73 -6.48 -13.80 3.75
CA ARG A 73 -7.39 -13.59 4.87
C ARG A 73 -6.68 -14.07 6.14
N LYS A 74 -6.30 -13.16 7.01
CA LYS A 74 -5.92 -13.52 8.38
C LYS A 74 -7.15 -14.16 9.02
N GLY A 75 -7.16 -15.51 9.12
CA GLY A 75 -8.23 -16.23 9.77
C GLY A 75 -8.36 -15.72 11.19
N THR A 76 -9.59 -15.38 11.58
CA THR A 76 -9.99 -15.11 12.96
C THR A 76 -9.91 -16.45 13.72
N SER A 77 -8.70 -16.90 14.04
CA SER A 77 -8.54 -17.97 15.03
C SER A 77 -8.81 -17.38 16.40
N CYS A 78 -10.07 -17.43 16.80
CA CYS A 78 -10.45 -17.33 18.20
C CYS A 78 -9.84 -18.54 18.93
N GLY A 79 -8.66 -18.35 19.53
CA GLY A 79 -7.94 -19.38 20.26
C GLY A 79 -6.76 -18.78 20.98
N GLN A 80 -6.93 -18.61 22.29
CA GLN A 80 -5.90 -18.22 23.24
C GLN A 80 -4.56 -18.92 22.96
N GLN A 81 -3.56 -18.17 22.53
CA GLN A 81 -2.17 -18.51 22.82
C GLN A 81 -1.43 -17.26 23.27
N ARG A 82 -1.22 -17.18 24.58
CA ARG A 82 -0.21 -16.32 25.20
C ARG A 82 1.15 -16.81 24.72
N SER A 83 1.62 -16.31 23.60
CA SER A 83 2.97 -16.56 23.10
C SER A 83 3.85 -15.38 23.44
N SER A 84 5.04 -15.68 23.95
CA SER A 84 6.05 -14.75 24.41
C SER A 84 6.35 -13.64 23.39
N ILE A 85 6.62 -12.44 23.91
CA ILE A 85 6.92 -11.20 23.20
C ILE A 85 8.01 -11.35 22.11
N LEU A 86 8.89 -12.34 22.23
CA LEU A 86 9.98 -12.62 21.26
C LEU A 86 9.52 -13.40 20.01
N ALA A 87 8.36 -14.06 20.02
CA ALA A 87 7.87 -14.85 18.88
C ALA A 87 6.98 -14.01 17.91
N LYS A 88 6.53 -12.83 18.29
CA LYS A 88 5.70 -11.93 17.46
C LYS A 88 6.46 -11.20 16.34
N GLY A 89 7.76 -11.29 16.27
CA GLY A 89 8.59 -10.67 15.24
C GLY A 89 8.60 -11.36 13.87
N ARG A 90 7.84 -12.44 13.71
CA ARG A 90 7.68 -13.18 12.47
C ARG A 90 6.22 -13.20 12.04
N GLU A 91 5.61 -12.01 11.94
CA GLU A 91 4.36 -11.95 11.20
C GLU A 91 4.67 -12.27 9.74
N ALA A 92 4.02 -13.32 9.26
CA ALA A 92 4.09 -13.73 7.86
C ALA A 92 3.89 -12.52 6.96
N SER A 93 4.71 -12.41 5.93
CA SER A 93 4.55 -11.46 4.84
C SER A 93 3.06 -11.29 4.53
N SER A 94 2.57 -10.07 4.55
CA SER A 94 1.20 -9.75 4.14
C SER A 94 1.05 -9.76 2.62
N ALA A 95 2.09 -10.19 1.92
CA ALA A 95 2.09 -10.28 0.47
C ALA A 95 0.94 -11.18 -0.02
N PRO A 96 0.23 -10.76 -1.08
CA PRO A 96 -0.84 -11.54 -1.68
C PRO A 96 -0.34 -12.89 -2.19
N THR A 97 -1.21 -13.91 -2.16
CA THR A 97 -0.92 -15.18 -2.83
C THR A 97 -0.98 -14.97 -4.34
N PRO A 98 0.11 -15.23 -5.09
CA PRO A 98 0.13 -15.05 -6.54
C PRO A 98 -0.93 -15.87 -7.26
N ILE A 99 -1.52 -15.29 -8.30
CA ILE A 99 -2.42 -15.96 -9.23
C ILE A 99 -1.99 -15.69 -10.67
N GLU A 100 -2.48 -16.46 -11.62
CA GLU A 100 -2.26 -16.19 -13.04
C GLU A 100 -2.90 -14.88 -13.46
N SER A 101 -2.19 -14.13 -14.29
CA SER A 101 -2.71 -12.90 -14.89
C SER A 101 -3.84 -13.22 -15.87
N GLY A 102 -4.87 -12.38 -15.88
CA GLY A 102 -6.05 -12.59 -16.73
C GLY A 102 -6.80 -11.30 -17.00
N ALA A 103 -7.92 -11.43 -17.69
CA ALA A 103 -8.82 -10.31 -17.93
C ALA A 103 -9.36 -9.77 -16.60
N LEU A 104 -9.47 -8.45 -16.49
CA LEU A 104 -9.91 -7.77 -15.28
C LEU A 104 -11.26 -8.30 -14.76
N GLU A 105 -12.22 -8.39 -15.67
CA GLU A 105 -13.59 -8.79 -15.35
C GLU A 105 -13.66 -10.21 -14.78
N ALA A 106 -12.92 -11.14 -15.39
CA ALA A 106 -12.87 -12.54 -14.95
C ALA A 106 -12.21 -12.66 -13.56
N LEU A 107 -11.16 -11.91 -13.30
CA LEU A 107 -10.47 -11.92 -12.00
C LEU A 107 -11.30 -11.24 -10.90
N VAL A 108 -12.00 -10.17 -11.23
CA VAL A 108 -12.91 -9.50 -10.29
C VAL A 108 -14.09 -10.41 -9.96
N GLU A 109 -14.67 -11.12 -10.95
CA GLU A 109 -15.74 -12.08 -10.72
C GLU A 109 -15.30 -13.25 -9.82
N ALA A 110 -14.07 -13.74 -10.03
CA ALA A 110 -13.54 -14.87 -9.28
C ALA A 110 -13.11 -14.52 -7.84
N HIS A 111 -12.55 -13.33 -7.61
CA HIS A 111 -11.87 -12.99 -6.38
C HIS A 111 -12.43 -11.76 -5.65
N GLY A 112 -13.24 -10.93 -6.32
CA GLY A 112 -13.87 -9.73 -5.76
C GLY A 112 -12.87 -8.83 -5.03
N ASP A 113 -13.25 -8.40 -3.83
CA ASP A 113 -12.46 -7.51 -2.98
C ASP A 113 -11.15 -8.13 -2.46
N ALA A 114 -10.94 -9.42 -2.63
CA ALA A 114 -9.69 -10.07 -2.26
C ALA A 114 -8.60 -9.92 -3.33
N LEU A 115 -8.97 -9.54 -4.57
CA LEU A 115 -8.02 -9.33 -5.67
C LEU A 115 -7.07 -8.19 -5.33
N ARG A 116 -5.76 -8.41 -5.55
CA ARG A 116 -4.70 -7.43 -5.30
C ARG A 116 -3.79 -7.30 -6.52
N VAL A 117 -3.38 -6.07 -6.76
CA VAL A 117 -2.23 -5.74 -7.61
C VAL A 117 -1.09 -5.34 -6.70
N TYR A 118 0.07 -5.93 -6.86
CA TYR A 118 1.24 -5.66 -6.06
C TYR A 118 2.50 -5.64 -6.92
N VAL A 119 3.58 -5.15 -6.37
CA VAL A 119 4.87 -5.05 -7.07
C VAL A 119 5.95 -5.79 -6.28
N ASP A 120 7.11 -5.99 -6.92
CA ASP A 120 8.25 -6.63 -6.29
C ASP A 120 8.60 -5.99 -4.94
N ALA A 121 8.88 -6.80 -3.93
CA ALA A 121 9.24 -6.34 -2.59
C ALA A 121 10.49 -5.42 -2.58
N GLU A 122 11.39 -5.59 -3.52
CA GLU A 122 12.56 -4.72 -3.70
C GLU A 122 12.15 -3.33 -4.17
N LEU A 123 11.19 -3.25 -5.09
CA LEU A 123 10.63 -1.97 -5.54
C LEU A 123 9.87 -1.28 -4.42
N VAL A 124 9.09 -2.02 -3.61
CA VAL A 124 8.44 -1.48 -2.41
C VAL A 124 9.49 -0.89 -1.46
N ARG A 125 10.52 -1.65 -1.10
CA ARG A 125 11.58 -1.18 -0.20
C ARG A 125 12.25 0.08 -0.74
N ARG A 126 12.69 0.07 -1.99
CA ARG A 126 13.33 1.23 -2.62
C ARG A 126 12.41 2.45 -2.62
N THR A 127 11.13 2.26 -2.87
CA THR A 127 10.15 3.36 -2.88
C THR A 127 9.94 3.95 -1.49
N LEU A 128 9.88 3.12 -0.45
CA LEU A 128 9.61 3.56 0.92
C LEU A 128 10.86 4.05 1.68
N THR A 129 12.04 3.52 1.36
CA THR A 129 13.26 3.76 2.15
C THR A 129 14.42 4.35 1.35
N GLY A 130 14.24 4.54 0.04
CA GLY A 130 15.30 4.98 -0.87
C GLY A 130 16.37 3.92 -1.17
N THR A 131 16.27 2.71 -0.61
CA THR A 131 17.24 1.62 -0.79
C THR A 131 16.55 0.26 -0.95
N GLU A 132 17.20 -0.64 -1.67
CA GLU A 132 16.75 -2.04 -1.80
C GLU A 132 17.20 -2.93 -0.63
N ALA A 133 18.12 -2.44 0.20
CA ALA A 133 18.63 -3.19 1.35
C ALA A 133 17.49 -3.54 2.33
N PRO A 134 17.56 -4.71 2.99
CA PRO A 134 16.59 -5.08 4.02
C PRO A 134 16.55 -4.04 5.14
N PHE A 135 15.36 -3.69 5.58
CA PHE A 135 15.20 -2.76 6.69
C PHE A 135 15.59 -3.43 8.01
N ALA A 136 16.38 -2.73 8.83
CA ALA A 136 16.98 -3.32 10.04
C ALA A 136 15.96 -3.82 11.07
N SER A 137 14.73 -3.25 11.08
CA SER A 137 13.63 -3.65 11.96
C SER A 137 12.41 -4.01 11.15
N ALA A 138 12.02 -5.27 11.13
CA ALA A 138 10.81 -5.74 10.45
C ALA A 138 9.56 -5.03 10.97
N ALA A 139 9.45 -4.83 12.30
CA ALA A 139 8.32 -4.12 12.89
C ALA A 139 8.24 -2.66 12.45
N ALA A 140 9.37 -1.96 12.37
CA ALA A 140 9.42 -0.59 11.88
C ALA A 140 9.10 -0.53 10.38
N TYR A 141 9.50 -1.51 9.61
CA TYR A 141 9.15 -1.59 8.19
C TYR A 141 7.66 -1.81 7.96
N VAL A 142 7.01 -2.67 8.76
CA VAL A 142 5.54 -2.83 8.73
C VAL A 142 4.84 -1.53 9.11
N ALA A 143 5.29 -0.84 10.16
CA ALA A 143 4.73 0.45 10.54
C ALA A 143 4.90 1.49 9.43
N LEU A 144 6.06 1.53 8.77
CA LEU A 144 6.35 2.42 7.64
C LEU A 144 5.38 2.20 6.48
N GLN A 145 5.10 0.95 6.10
CA GLN A 145 4.15 0.62 5.04
C GLN A 145 2.75 1.17 5.35
N HIS A 146 2.27 1.03 6.59
CA HIS A 146 0.97 1.58 7.00
C HIS A 146 0.94 3.11 6.96
N VAL A 147 2.04 3.78 7.29
CA VAL A 147 2.15 5.24 7.20
C VAL A 147 2.06 5.69 5.74
N TYR A 148 2.87 5.11 4.86
CA TYR A 148 2.85 5.47 3.43
C TYR A 148 1.53 5.14 2.74
N ARG A 149 0.87 4.04 3.14
CA ARG A 149 -0.46 3.70 2.63
C ARG A 149 -1.53 4.74 3.00
N ALA A 150 -1.39 5.44 4.10
CA ALA A 150 -2.29 6.52 4.51
C ALA A 150 -2.13 7.80 3.69
N ARG A 151 -1.02 7.94 2.95
CA ARG A 151 -0.70 9.13 2.13
C ARG A 151 -0.71 10.41 2.99
N GLU A 152 -1.15 11.50 2.37
CA GLU A 152 -1.25 12.84 2.98
C GLU A 152 -2.20 12.91 4.17
N ARG A 153 -3.16 11.97 4.27
CA ARG A 153 -4.06 11.91 5.43
C ARG A 153 -3.31 11.57 6.71
N GLY A 154 -2.15 10.90 6.57
CA GLY A 154 -1.41 10.40 7.70
C GLY A 154 -2.14 9.31 8.48
N VAL A 155 -1.51 8.86 9.55
CA VAL A 155 -2.09 7.89 10.48
C VAL A 155 -1.78 8.33 11.90
N THR A 156 -2.75 8.20 12.80
CA THR A 156 -2.50 8.46 14.22
C THR A 156 -1.70 7.32 14.84
N VAL A 157 -1.00 7.59 15.94
CA VAL A 157 -0.28 6.56 16.70
C VAL A 157 -1.24 5.46 17.18
N VAL A 158 -2.47 5.83 17.54
CA VAL A 158 -3.52 4.90 17.98
C VAL A 158 -3.95 3.98 16.83
N ASP A 159 -4.25 4.56 15.66
CA ASP A 159 -4.65 3.79 14.49
C ASP A 159 -3.51 2.91 13.97
N LEU A 160 -2.28 3.39 14.05
CA LEU A 160 -1.11 2.60 13.69
C LEU A 160 -0.97 1.38 14.62
N GLY A 161 -1.22 1.56 15.94
CA GLY A 161 -1.27 0.46 16.89
C GLY A 161 -2.37 -0.55 16.56
N ALA A 162 -3.57 -0.08 16.24
CA ALA A 162 -4.68 -0.94 15.85
C ALA A 162 -4.39 -1.76 14.59
N ARG A 163 -3.76 -1.14 13.57
CA ARG A 163 -3.42 -1.80 12.30
C ARG A 163 -2.27 -2.80 12.43
N THR A 164 -1.26 -2.46 13.23
CA THR A 164 -0.08 -3.31 13.42
C THR A 164 -0.24 -4.32 14.56
N HIS A 165 -1.29 -4.20 15.36
CA HIS A 165 -1.50 -4.98 16.59
C HIS A 165 -0.35 -4.87 17.61
N TYR A 166 0.44 -3.78 17.54
CA TYR A 166 1.46 -3.47 18.54
C TYR A 166 0.87 -2.65 19.69
N ASP A 167 1.46 -2.81 20.87
CA ASP A 167 1.11 -1.99 22.02
C ASP A 167 1.56 -0.52 21.84
N PRO A 168 0.94 0.44 22.52
CA PRO A 168 1.23 1.87 22.33
C PRO A 168 2.69 2.25 22.56
N LYS A 169 3.38 1.59 23.49
CA LYS A 169 4.79 1.86 23.79
C LYS A 169 5.69 1.43 22.64
N THR A 170 5.41 0.26 22.08
CA THR A 170 6.11 -0.25 20.88
C THR A 170 5.89 0.68 19.69
N VAL A 171 4.63 1.08 19.43
CA VAL A 171 4.32 2.02 18.32
C VAL A 171 5.06 3.34 18.49
N TYR A 172 5.07 3.89 19.71
CA TYR A 172 5.81 5.12 19.97
C TYR A 172 7.30 5.00 19.64
N TYR A 173 7.93 3.88 20.05
CA TYR A 173 9.32 3.59 19.75
C TYR A 173 9.58 3.45 18.24
N LEU A 174 8.70 2.72 17.53
CA LEU A 174 8.81 2.54 16.08
C LEU A 174 8.69 3.88 15.33
N VAL A 175 7.72 4.70 15.70
CA VAL A 175 7.56 6.04 15.11
C VAL A 175 8.78 6.92 15.39
N LYS A 176 9.33 6.87 16.60
CA LYS A 176 10.56 7.58 16.94
C LYS A 176 11.73 7.15 16.05
N LEU A 177 11.91 5.83 15.87
CA LEU A 177 12.94 5.27 15.00
C LEU A 177 12.77 5.73 13.53
N LEU A 178 11.54 5.79 13.02
CA LEU A 178 11.26 6.23 11.65
C LEU A 178 11.52 7.74 11.48
N LEU A 179 11.21 8.54 12.51
CA LEU A 179 11.53 9.98 12.54
C LEU A 179 13.04 10.24 12.55
N GLU A 180 13.81 9.50 13.36
CA GLU A 180 15.26 9.59 13.43
C GLU A 180 15.94 9.23 12.10
N ARG A 181 15.27 8.44 11.28
CA ARG A 181 15.72 8.08 9.92
C ARG A 181 15.18 8.99 8.82
N GLU A 182 14.45 10.03 9.19
CA GLU A 182 13.84 10.98 8.25
C GLU A 182 12.89 10.33 7.21
N LEU A 183 12.34 9.15 7.54
CA LEU A 183 11.42 8.42 6.66
C LEU A 183 9.97 8.85 6.84
N VAL A 184 9.66 9.53 7.93
CA VAL A 184 8.32 10.04 8.25
C VAL A 184 8.41 11.40 8.93
N ALA A 185 7.31 12.16 8.87
CA ALA A 185 7.16 13.41 9.60
C ALA A 185 5.95 13.35 10.54
N LYS A 186 5.95 14.16 11.59
CA LYS A 186 4.79 14.35 12.45
C LYS A 186 4.16 15.71 12.18
N PHE A 187 2.84 15.74 12.13
CA PHE A 187 2.10 16.99 12.16
C PHE A 187 0.92 16.89 13.13
N THR A 188 0.47 18.02 13.60
CA THR A 188 -0.68 18.13 14.51
C THR A 188 -1.82 18.77 13.76
N ALA A 189 -2.96 18.07 13.69
CA ALA A 189 -4.19 18.63 13.14
C ALA A 189 -5.24 18.78 14.24
N ARG A 190 -6.10 19.77 14.11
CA ARG A 190 -7.29 19.96 14.95
C ARG A 190 -8.51 19.61 14.12
N GLU A 191 -9.18 18.55 14.51
CA GLU A 191 -10.47 18.16 13.95
C GLU A 191 -11.52 18.27 15.04
N THR A 192 -12.62 18.97 14.78
CA THR A 192 -13.77 19.08 15.70
C THR A 192 -13.43 19.42 17.16
N GLY A 193 -12.37 20.20 17.39
CA GLY A 193 -11.96 20.60 18.73
C GLY A 193 -10.95 19.68 19.40
N GLU A 194 -10.70 18.49 18.87
CA GLU A 194 -9.66 17.59 19.35
C GLU A 194 -8.34 17.79 18.61
N VAL A 195 -7.25 17.66 19.35
CA VAL A 195 -5.89 17.75 18.81
C VAL A 195 -5.34 16.36 18.60
N SER A 196 -5.10 15.98 17.36
CA SER A 196 -4.53 14.70 16.98
C SER A 196 -3.15 14.83 16.35
N ASN A 197 -2.24 13.93 16.71
CA ASN A 197 -0.92 13.84 16.12
C ASN A 197 -0.89 12.77 15.05
N TYR A 198 -0.60 13.17 13.82
CA TYR A 198 -0.50 12.31 12.65
C TYR A 198 0.95 12.05 12.27
N VAL A 199 1.20 10.90 11.67
CA VAL A 199 2.47 10.52 11.07
C VAL A 199 2.25 10.35 9.57
N VAL A 200 3.11 11.00 8.76
CA VAL A 200 3.10 10.95 7.29
C VAL A 200 4.46 10.52 6.77
N GLY A 201 4.47 9.88 5.62
CA GLY A 201 5.68 9.45 4.91
C GLY A 201 6.09 10.41 3.79
#